data_e4dad853195333f766368683468df834
#
_entry.id   e4dad853195333f766368683468df834
#
_cell.length_a   1.000
_cell.length_b   1.000
_cell.length_c   1.000
_cell.angle_alpha   90.00
_cell.angle_beta   90.00
_cell.angle_gamma   90.00
#
_symmetry.space_group_name_H-M   'P 1'
#
loop_
_entity.id
_entity.type
_entity.pdbx_description
1 polymer ?
#
loop_
_entity_poly.entity_id
_entity_poly.type
_entity_poly.pdbx_seq_one_letter_code
_entity_poly.pdbx_strand_id
1 'polypeptide(L)'
;MQAYRWTAERVLRELNSAPGGLSRKQAAARLAKHGENRLARKKGDSLWRRFMLQLSDPMILVLLAAAAVSAVLCVVHREFPADVLIIMTVVTVNAVLGVVQESKAEKAIAALQEMTPATSRVLRGGAECTVPSRSLVPGDVVLLSAGDRIPADCRVLESIGLRVEESALTGESQPVEKSAAPLPDTGQELPPSACSNLVFMGANVVYGRGRAVVIALSLIHMSEPTRLLS
;
A
#
# COMPACT_ATOMS: atom_id res chain seq x y z
N MET A 1 -14.53 7.02 10.65
CA MET A 1 -15.90 7.11 10.04
C MET A 1 -16.54 5.73 10.13
N GLN A 2 -17.67 5.59 10.85
CA GLN A 2 -18.31 4.28 11.07
C GLN A 2 -19.28 3.94 9.93
N ALA A 3 -18.78 3.96 8.69
CA ALA A 3 -19.58 3.77 7.49
C ALA A 3 -20.33 2.42 7.42
N TYR A 4 -19.87 1.42 8.16
CA TYR A 4 -20.51 0.10 8.22
C TYR A 4 -21.85 0.11 8.97
N ARG A 5 -22.10 1.10 9.85
CA ARG A 5 -23.38 1.26 10.58
C ARG A 5 -24.42 2.04 9.78
N TRP A 6 -24.02 2.72 8.72
CA TRP A 6 -24.89 3.61 7.97
C TRP A 6 -25.53 2.90 6.77
N THR A 7 -26.75 3.35 6.44
CA THR A 7 -27.38 2.95 5.19
C THR A 7 -26.58 3.48 3.99
N ALA A 8 -26.70 2.82 2.84
CA ALA A 8 -26.03 3.22 1.61
C ALA A 8 -26.30 4.69 1.24
N GLU A 9 -27.56 5.12 1.40
CA GLU A 9 -27.98 6.51 1.13
C GLU A 9 -27.33 7.52 2.08
N ARG A 10 -27.18 7.17 3.38
CA ARG A 10 -26.53 8.04 4.35
C ARG A 10 -25.04 8.20 4.04
N VAL A 11 -24.37 7.12 3.66
CA VAL A 11 -22.95 7.16 3.27
C VAL A 11 -22.76 8.04 2.05
N LEU A 12 -23.61 7.91 1.02
CA LEU A 12 -23.54 8.76 -0.17
C LEU A 12 -23.74 10.25 0.20
N ARG A 13 -24.70 10.58 1.07
CA ARG A 13 -24.91 11.96 1.52
C ARG A 13 -23.72 12.53 2.27
N GLU A 14 -23.15 11.77 3.22
CA GLU A 14 -21.96 12.21 3.98
C GLU A 14 -20.74 12.42 3.07
N LEU A 15 -20.61 11.61 2.05
CA LEU A 15 -19.55 11.77 1.05
C LEU A 15 -19.87 12.83 -0.02
N ASN A 16 -21.02 13.52 0.08
CA ASN A 16 -21.51 14.42 -0.96
C ASN A 16 -21.42 13.77 -2.35
N SER A 17 -21.91 12.54 -2.46
CA SER A 17 -21.93 11.74 -3.68
C SER A 17 -23.37 11.34 -4.03
N ALA A 18 -23.57 10.78 -5.22
CA ALA A 18 -24.87 10.30 -5.71
C ALA A 18 -24.76 8.84 -6.16
N PRO A 19 -25.91 8.11 -6.28
CA PRO A 19 -25.90 6.75 -6.81
C PRO A 19 -25.29 6.61 -8.21
N GLY A 20 -25.34 7.69 -9.02
CA GLY A 20 -24.69 7.79 -10.33
C GLY A 20 -23.23 8.22 -10.28
N GLY A 21 -22.66 8.34 -9.06
CA GLY A 21 -21.27 8.76 -8.84
C GLY A 21 -21.05 10.27 -8.92
N LEU A 22 -19.81 10.68 -8.79
CA LEU A 22 -19.38 12.09 -8.85
C LEU A 22 -19.36 12.60 -10.30
N SER A 23 -19.56 13.89 -10.50
CA SER A 23 -19.27 14.51 -11.79
C SER A 23 -17.74 14.55 -12.02
N ARG A 24 -17.31 14.63 -13.28
CA ARG A 24 -15.88 14.74 -13.64
C ARG A 24 -15.18 15.92 -12.96
N LYS A 25 -15.89 17.06 -12.84
CA LYS A 25 -15.37 18.26 -12.16
C LYS A 25 -15.17 18.02 -10.64
N GLN A 26 -16.14 17.38 -10.00
CA GLN A 26 -16.05 17.05 -8.58
C GLN A 26 -14.92 16.04 -8.31
N ALA A 27 -14.79 15.00 -9.15
CA ALA A 27 -13.71 14.02 -9.01
C ALA A 27 -12.34 14.68 -9.16
N ALA A 28 -12.15 15.57 -10.16
CA ALA A 28 -10.89 16.30 -10.34
C ALA A 28 -10.58 17.23 -9.15
N ALA A 29 -11.57 17.96 -8.63
CA ALA A 29 -11.39 18.81 -7.46
C ALA A 29 -11.00 18.00 -6.20
N ARG A 30 -11.62 16.83 -6.01
CA ARG A 30 -11.27 15.93 -4.89
C ARG A 30 -9.89 15.31 -5.06
N LEU A 31 -9.51 14.96 -6.28
CA LEU A 31 -8.17 14.44 -6.55
C LEU A 31 -7.08 15.48 -6.22
N ALA A 32 -7.32 16.74 -6.55
CA ALA A 32 -6.41 17.84 -6.18
C ALA A 32 -6.33 18.04 -4.65
N LYS A 33 -7.43 17.81 -3.93
CA LYS A 33 -7.50 17.97 -2.46
C LYS A 33 -6.93 16.77 -1.69
N HIS A 34 -7.26 15.56 -2.08
CA HIS A 34 -6.91 14.33 -1.35
C HIS A 34 -5.65 13.64 -1.87
N GLY A 35 -5.15 14.05 -3.05
CA GLY A 35 -4.03 13.39 -3.70
C GLY A 35 -4.43 12.07 -4.38
N GLU A 36 -3.43 11.40 -4.96
CA GLU A 36 -3.63 10.14 -5.66
C GLU A 36 -3.82 8.97 -4.68
N ASN A 37 -4.67 8.02 -5.05
CA ASN A 37 -4.84 6.74 -4.36
C ASN A 37 -3.61 5.86 -4.58
N ARG A 38 -2.59 6.07 -3.78
CA ARG A 38 -1.36 5.29 -3.77
C ARG A 38 -1.07 4.86 -2.34
N LEU A 39 -0.76 3.58 -2.17
CA LEU A 39 -0.13 3.13 -0.92
C LEU A 39 1.11 3.98 -0.68
N ALA A 40 1.26 4.49 0.54
CA ALA A 40 2.44 5.25 0.92
C ALA A 40 3.70 4.41 0.63
N ARG A 41 4.40 4.74 -0.46
CA ARG A 41 5.72 4.14 -0.69
C ARG A 41 6.60 4.55 0.48
N LYS A 42 7.14 3.58 1.22
CA LYS A 42 8.24 3.87 2.13
C LYS A 42 9.29 4.63 1.33
N LYS A 43 9.65 5.83 1.80
CA LYS A 43 10.79 6.55 1.22
C LYS A 43 11.95 5.57 1.18
N GLY A 44 12.50 5.33 0.00
CA GLY A 44 13.65 4.45 -0.15
C GLY A 44 14.76 4.91 0.81
N ASP A 45 15.46 3.96 1.41
CA ASP A 45 16.55 4.26 2.32
C ASP A 45 17.59 5.15 1.62
N SER A 46 18.14 6.10 2.35
CA SER A 46 19.20 6.96 1.80
C SER A 46 20.41 6.11 1.38
N LEU A 47 21.14 6.53 0.37
CA LEU A 47 22.34 5.83 -0.12
C LEU A 47 23.33 5.55 1.00
N TRP A 48 23.48 6.49 1.95
CA TRP A 48 24.33 6.32 3.12
C TRP A 48 23.86 5.20 4.04
N ARG A 49 22.53 5.11 4.29
CA ARG A 49 21.98 4.04 5.11
C ARG A 49 22.15 2.67 4.45
N ARG A 50 21.95 2.59 3.14
CA ARG A 50 22.20 1.35 2.36
C ARG A 50 23.67 0.93 2.42
N PHE A 51 24.56 1.89 2.27
CA PHE A 51 25.99 1.64 2.42
C PHE A 51 26.35 1.10 3.82
N MET A 52 25.80 1.70 4.88
CA MET A 52 26.00 1.21 6.25
C MET A 52 25.41 -0.19 6.47
N LEU A 53 24.23 -0.47 5.91
CA LEU A 53 23.64 -1.81 5.96
C LEU A 53 24.50 -2.84 5.22
N GLN A 54 25.10 -2.47 4.10
CA GLN A 54 26.01 -3.35 3.36
C GLN A 54 27.26 -3.68 4.19
N LEU A 55 27.81 -2.72 4.96
CA LEU A 55 28.92 -2.97 5.88
C LEU A 55 28.57 -3.87 7.06
N SER A 56 27.28 -4.04 7.36
CA SER A 56 26.78 -4.93 8.41
C SER A 56 26.59 -6.37 7.92
N ASP A 57 26.93 -6.66 6.66
CA ASP A 57 26.91 -8.03 6.14
C ASP A 57 27.91 -8.91 6.90
N PRO A 58 27.53 -10.13 7.34
CA PRO A 58 28.39 -11.01 8.10
C PRO A 58 29.74 -11.30 7.42
N MET A 59 29.77 -11.43 6.09
CA MET A 59 31.01 -11.66 5.34
C MET A 59 31.93 -10.45 5.41
N ILE A 60 31.38 -9.26 5.30
CA ILE A 60 32.15 -8.01 5.41
C ILE A 60 32.65 -7.79 6.83
N LEU A 61 31.85 -8.13 7.85
CA LEU A 61 32.28 -8.06 9.25
C LEU A 61 33.49 -8.97 9.54
N VAL A 62 33.51 -10.16 8.97
CA VAL A 62 34.68 -11.07 9.09
C VAL A 62 35.92 -10.47 8.43
N LEU A 63 35.77 -9.86 7.25
CA LEU A 63 36.88 -9.17 6.57
C LEU A 63 37.37 -7.96 7.38
N LEU A 64 36.46 -7.18 7.95
CA LEU A 64 36.82 -6.04 8.81
C LEU A 64 37.54 -6.51 10.08
N ALA A 65 37.10 -7.61 10.68
CA ALA A 65 37.81 -8.21 11.83
C ALA A 65 39.24 -8.67 11.45
N ALA A 66 39.39 -9.30 10.30
CA ALA A 66 40.71 -9.68 9.79
C ALA A 66 41.59 -8.46 9.50
N ALA A 67 41.03 -7.41 8.91
CA ALA A 67 41.76 -6.15 8.69
C ALA A 67 42.21 -5.50 10.01
N ALA A 68 41.35 -5.54 11.05
CA ALA A 68 41.70 -5.01 12.36
C ALA A 68 42.87 -5.79 13.01
N VAL A 69 42.86 -7.12 12.93
CA VAL A 69 43.96 -7.95 13.42
C VAL A 69 45.24 -7.67 12.65
N SER A 70 45.18 -7.61 11.30
CA SER A 70 46.34 -7.28 10.47
C SER A 70 46.89 -5.86 10.78
N ALA A 71 46.02 -4.90 11.02
CA ALA A 71 46.42 -3.55 11.38
C ALA A 71 47.21 -3.54 12.71
N VAL A 72 46.76 -4.29 13.71
CA VAL A 72 47.47 -4.41 15.01
C VAL A 72 48.86 -5.02 14.81
N LEU A 73 48.96 -6.09 14.03
CA LEU A 73 50.24 -6.74 13.72
C LEU A 73 51.19 -5.83 12.98
N CYS A 74 50.73 -5.06 11.99
CA CYS A 74 51.54 -4.09 11.28
C CYS A 74 52.11 -2.98 12.21
N VAL A 75 51.33 -2.50 13.17
CA VAL A 75 51.77 -1.54 14.15
C VAL A 75 52.88 -2.13 15.06
N VAL A 76 52.69 -3.39 15.51
CA VAL A 76 53.68 -4.08 16.39
C VAL A 76 55.00 -4.36 15.63
N HIS A 77 54.90 -4.81 14.38
CA HIS A 77 56.08 -5.16 13.57
C HIS A 77 56.69 -3.95 12.82
N ARG A 78 56.05 -2.77 12.88
CA ARG A 78 56.42 -1.57 12.13
C ARG A 78 56.52 -1.78 10.62
N GLU A 79 55.65 -2.63 10.10
CA GLU A 79 55.57 -2.94 8.65
C GLU A 79 54.51 -2.07 7.96
N PHE A 80 54.62 -1.98 6.64
CA PHE A 80 53.66 -1.26 5.84
C PHE A 80 52.33 -2.06 5.76
N PRO A 81 51.16 -1.41 6.06
CA PRO A 81 49.88 -2.12 6.16
C PRO A 81 49.23 -2.47 4.79
N ALA A 82 49.99 -3.17 3.93
CA ALA A 82 49.51 -3.51 2.57
C ALA A 82 48.22 -4.33 2.60
N ASP A 83 48.15 -5.34 3.48
CA ASP A 83 46.98 -6.24 3.58
C ASP A 83 45.75 -5.46 4.03
N VAL A 84 45.88 -4.53 4.97
CA VAL A 84 44.77 -3.70 5.42
C VAL A 84 44.23 -2.82 4.28
N LEU A 85 45.12 -2.23 3.48
CA LEU A 85 44.73 -1.43 2.32
C LEU A 85 43.98 -2.27 1.26
N ILE A 86 44.45 -3.48 0.99
CA ILE A 86 43.81 -4.39 0.06
C ILE A 86 42.41 -4.77 0.56
N ILE A 87 42.30 -5.20 1.82
CA ILE A 87 41.00 -5.58 2.40
C ILE A 87 40.03 -4.41 2.40
N MET A 88 40.46 -3.21 2.81
CA MET A 88 39.61 -2.02 2.81
C MET A 88 39.17 -1.61 1.41
N THR A 89 40.02 -1.78 0.41
CA THR A 89 39.67 -1.53 -0.99
C THR A 89 38.60 -2.52 -1.45
N VAL A 90 38.78 -3.79 -1.19
CA VAL A 90 37.82 -4.84 -1.55
C VAL A 90 36.47 -4.61 -0.87
N VAL A 91 36.46 -4.33 0.43
CA VAL A 91 35.26 -4.03 1.20
C VAL A 91 34.52 -2.82 0.62
N THR A 92 35.25 -1.74 0.31
CA THR A 92 34.66 -0.52 -0.25
C THR A 92 34.05 -0.77 -1.64
N VAL A 93 34.77 -1.44 -2.53
CA VAL A 93 34.29 -1.79 -3.87
C VAL A 93 33.06 -2.68 -3.77
N ASN A 94 33.08 -3.68 -2.90
CA ASN A 94 31.95 -4.59 -2.69
C ASN A 94 30.70 -3.86 -2.16
N ALA A 95 30.88 -2.99 -1.17
CA ALA A 95 29.79 -2.20 -0.62
C ALA A 95 29.16 -1.24 -1.67
N VAL A 96 29.98 -0.58 -2.46
CA VAL A 96 29.52 0.30 -3.56
C VAL A 96 28.76 -0.52 -4.61
N LEU A 97 29.31 -1.66 -5.00
CA LEU A 97 28.69 -2.55 -5.98
C LEU A 97 27.32 -3.06 -5.48
N GLY A 98 27.24 -3.46 -4.22
CA GLY A 98 25.98 -3.88 -3.58
C GLY A 98 24.91 -2.80 -3.63
N VAL A 99 25.23 -1.56 -3.24
CA VAL A 99 24.31 -0.42 -3.31
C VAL A 99 23.84 -0.15 -4.75
N VAL A 100 24.74 -0.24 -5.72
CA VAL A 100 24.39 -0.04 -7.14
C VAL A 100 23.45 -1.13 -7.64
N GLN A 101 23.75 -2.41 -7.33
CA GLN A 101 22.90 -3.55 -7.73
C GLN A 101 21.52 -3.47 -7.11
N GLU A 102 21.41 -3.18 -5.81
CA GLU A 102 20.14 -2.99 -5.10
C GLU A 102 19.32 -1.86 -5.72
N SER A 103 19.94 -0.71 -5.99
CA SER A 103 19.27 0.43 -6.61
C SER A 103 18.77 0.13 -8.02
N LYS A 104 19.51 -0.67 -8.81
CA LYS A 104 19.07 -1.12 -10.14
C LYS A 104 17.89 -2.09 -10.05
N ALA A 105 17.94 -3.04 -9.10
CA ALA A 105 16.84 -3.98 -8.87
C ALA A 105 15.55 -3.28 -8.46
N GLU A 106 15.61 -2.32 -7.53
CA GLU A 106 14.43 -1.52 -7.14
C GLU A 106 13.84 -0.73 -8.31
N LYS A 107 14.70 -0.10 -9.14
CA LYS A 107 14.24 0.63 -10.33
C LYS A 107 13.57 -0.31 -11.34
N ALA A 108 14.11 -1.50 -11.55
CA ALA A 108 13.52 -2.49 -12.45
C ALA A 108 12.13 -2.94 -11.96
N ILE A 109 11.98 -3.23 -10.65
CA ILE A 109 10.69 -3.59 -10.04
C ILE A 109 9.70 -2.42 -10.17
N ALA A 110 10.14 -1.19 -9.91
CA ALA A 110 9.29 -0.02 -10.05
C ALA A 110 8.81 0.19 -11.50
N ALA A 111 9.68 0.00 -12.48
CA ALA A 111 9.35 0.08 -13.89
C ALA A 111 8.31 -0.98 -14.31
N LEU A 112 8.46 -2.22 -13.85
CA LEU A 112 7.47 -3.28 -14.08
C LEU A 112 6.09 -2.94 -13.51
N GLN A 113 6.04 -2.35 -12.32
CA GLN A 113 4.79 -1.91 -11.70
C GLN A 113 4.11 -0.76 -12.45
N GLU A 114 4.87 0.06 -13.16
CA GLU A 114 4.33 1.17 -13.97
C GLU A 114 3.84 0.71 -15.34
N MET A 115 4.30 -0.41 -15.86
CA MET A 115 3.92 -0.89 -17.20
C MET A 115 2.46 -1.37 -17.29
N THR A 116 1.84 -1.75 -16.18
CA THR A 116 0.43 -2.16 -16.15
C THR A 116 -0.29 -1.37 -15.06
N PRO A 117 -0.71 -0.13 -15.34
CA PRO A 117 -1.47 0.64 -14.36
C PRO A 117 -2.80 -0.04 -14.07
N ALA A 118 -3.05 -0.36 -12.80
CA ALA A 118 -4.34 -0.86 -12.38
C ALA A 118 -5.43 0.14 -12.77
N THR A 119 -6.47 -0.35 -13.42
CA THR A 119 -7.65 0.45 -13.80
C THR A 119 -8.86 -0.01 -13.00
N SER A 120 -9.82 0.87 -12.81
CA SER A 120 -11.07 0.61 -12.11
C SER A 120 -12.24 1.14 -12.93
N ARG A 121 -13.33 0.37 -12.94
CA ARG A 121 -14.59 0.79 -13.54
C ARG A 121 -15.37 1.58 -12.51
N VAL A 122 -15.79 2.77 -12.86
CA VAL A 122 -16.52 3.68 -11.97
C VAL A 122 -17.73 4.28 -12.67
N LEU A 123 -18.71 4.68 -11.87
CA LEU A 123 -19.79 5.54 -12.35
C LEU A 123 -19.41 7.00 -12.07
N ARG A 124 -19.36 7.81 -13.12
CA ARG A 124 -19.17 9.26 -13.03
C ARG A 124 -20.20 9.98 -13.91
N GLY A 125 -21.04 10.82 -13.26
CA GLY A 125 -22.13 11.51 -13.94
C GLY A 125 -23.20 10.58 -14.53
N GLY A 126 -23.44 9.43 -13.90
CA GLY A 126 -24.41 8.43 -14.34
C GLY A 126 -23.91 7.48 -15.44
N ALA A 127 -22.70 7.71 -15.97
CA ALA A 127 -22.12 6.86 -17.01
C ALA A 127 -20.94 6.02 -16.44
N GLU A 128 -20.85 4.77 -16.92
CA GLU A 128 -19.70 3.91 -16.63
C GLU A 128 -18.46 4.43 -17.39
N CYS A 129 -17.35 4.51 -16.69
CA CYS A 129 -16.07 4.85 -17.30
C CYS A 129 -14.92 4.11 -16.59
N THR A 130 -13.85 3.83 -17.32
CA THR A 130 -12.64 3.22 -16.78
C THR A 130 -11.63 4.33 -16.47
N VAL A 131 -11.13 4.32 -15.26
CA VAL A 131 -10.14 5.30 -14.79
C VAL A 131 -8.93 4.57 -14.18
N PRO A 132 -7.74 5.17 -14.21
CA PRO A 132 -6.61 4.65 -13.44
C PRO A 132 -6.99 4.57 -11.96
N SER A 133 -6.75 3.41 -11.30
CA SER A 133 -7.11 3.23 -9.88
C SER A 133 -6.48 4.27 -8.96
N ARG A 134 -5.32 4.82 -9.35
CA ARG A 134 -4.67 5.93 -8.64
C ARG A 134 -5.46 7.24 -8.66
N SER A 135 -6.40 7.42 -9.60
CA SER A 135 -7.24 8.63 -9.73
C SER A 135 -8.60 8.51 -9.04
N LEU A 136 -8.81 7.43 -8.27
CA LEU A 136 -9.98 7.27 -7.43
C LEU A 136 -9.95 8.25 -6.27
N VAL A 137 -11.13 8.74 -5.92
CA VAL A 137 -11.31 9.69 -4.80
C VAL A 137 -12.45 9.25 -3.90
N PRO A 138 -12.45 9.64 -2.62
CA PRO A 138 -13.60 9.39 -1.75
C PRO A 138 -14.89 9.93 -2.35
N GLY A 139 -15.92 9.07 -2.41
CA GLY A 139 -17.20 9.36 -3.05
C GLY A 139 -17.34 8.85 -4.48
N ASP A 140 -16.29 8.34 -5.13
CA ASP A 140 -16.43 7.61 -6.40
C ASP A 140 -17.22 6.31 -6.18
N VAL A 141 -18.12 6.00 -7.10
CA VAL A 141 -18.86 4.73 -7.12
C VAL A 141 -18.14 3.76 -8.04
N VAL A 142 -17.59 2.69 -7.46
CA VAL A 142 -16.84 1.65 -8.17
C VAL A 142 -17.76 0.49 -8.50
N LEU A 143 -17.62 -0.05 -9.71
CA LEU A 143 -18.26 -1.28 -10.17
C LEU A 143 -17.31 -2.44 -9.92
N LEU A 144 -17.76 -3.44 -9.21
CA LEU A 144 -17.01 -4.63 -8.86
C LEU A 144 -17.61 -5.86 -9.53
N SER A 145 -16.76 -6.70 -10.09
CA SER A 145 -17.13 -7.99 -10.72
C SER A 145 -16.11 -9.05 -10.39
N ALA A 146 -16.50 -10.31 -10.50
CA ALA A 146 -15.57 -11.44 -10.30
C ALA A 146 -14.30 -11.27 -11.16
N GLY A 147 -13.14 -11.46 -10.54
CA GLY A 147 -11.81 -11.24 -11.11
C GLY A 147 -11.24 -9.83 -10.86
N ASP A 148 -12.05 -8.86 -10.42
CA ASP A 148 -11.56 -7.52 -10.10
C ASP A 148 -10.81 -7.51 -8.77
N ARG A 149 -9.75 -6.72 -8.70
CA ARG A 149 -9.09 -6.38 -7.44
C ARG A 149 -9.68 -5.09 -6.89
N ILE A 150 -10.02 -5.07 -5.62
CA ILE A 150 -10.61 -3.92 -4.94
C ILE A 150 -9.57 -2.79 -4.86
N PRO A 151 -9.89 -1.62 -5.47
CA PRO A 151 -8.89 -0.56 -5.67
C PRO A 151 -8.74 0.39 -4.48
N ALA A 152 -9.70 0.42 -3.57
CA ALA A 152 -9.74 1.31 -2.40
C ALA A 152 -10.67 0.74 -1.35
N ASP A 153 -10.66 1.28 -0.14
CA ASP A 153 -11.62 0.90 0.90
C ASP A 153 -13.00 1.45 0.56
N CYS A 154 -13.96 0.56 0.39
CA CYS A 154 -15.28 0.92 -0.11
C CYS A 154 -16.40 0.38 0.76
N ARG A 155 -17.52 1.11 0.80
CA ARG A 155 -18.80 0.68 1.35
C ARG A 155 -19.67 0.10 0.24
N VAL A 156 -20.10 -1.14 0.39
CA VAL A 156 -20.98 -1.82 -0.58
C VAL A 156 -22.34 -1.13 -0.60
N LEU A 157 -22.76 -0.65 -1.76
CA LEU A 157 -24.07 -0.03 -2.01
C LEU A 157 -25.09 -1.05 -2.52
N GLU A 158 -24.62 -2.01 -3.34
CA GLU A 158 -25.40 -3.05 -3.95
C GLU A 158 -24.54 -4.30 -4.10
N SER A 159 -25.12 -5.46 -3.79
CA SER A 159 -24.47 -6.76 -3.89
C SER A 159 -25.39 -7.75 -4.58
N ILE A 160 -24.87 -8.42 -5.60
CA ILE A 160 -25.53 -9.52 -6.29
C ILE A 160 -24.62 -10.72 -6.18
N GLY A 161 -24.72 -11.44 -5.03
CA GLY A 161 -23.89 -12.59 -4.72
C GLY A 161 -22.38 -12.25 -4.60
N LEU A 162 -22.05 -11.01 -4.23
CA LEU A 162 -20.66 -10.53 -4.16
C LEU A 162 -19.92 -11.28 -3.06
N ARG A 163 -18.88 -12.02 -3.44
CA ARG A 163 -17.95 -12.69 -2.52
C ARG A 163 -16.54 -12.20 -2.74
N VAL A 164 -15.88 -11.88 -1.65
CA VAL A 164 -14.55 -11.27 -1.65
C VAL A 164 -13.60 -12.11 -0.81
N GLU A 165 -12.42 -12.37 -1.35
CA GLU A 165 -11.32 -13.00 -0.64
C GLU A 165 -10.48 -11.90 0.03
N GLU A 166 -10.43 -11.95 1.36
CA GLU A 166 -9.74 -10.96 2.20
C GLU A 166 -8.52 -11.55 2.91
N SER A 167 -7.91 -12.59 2.34
CA SER A 167 -6.76 -13.29 2.93
C SER A 167 -5.58 -12.39 3.27
N ALA A 168 -5.34 -11.35 2.49
CA ALA A 168 -4.31 -10.37 2.76
C ALA A 168 -4.55 -9.55 4.05
N LEU A 169 -5.81 -9.45 4.51
CA LEU A 169 -6.20 -8.69 5.70
C LEU A 169 -6.41 -9.59 6.92
N THR A 170 -7.07 -10.73 6.72
CA THR A 170 -7.51 -11.62 7.80
C THR A 170 -6.64 -12.85 7.98
N GLY A 171 -5.85 -13.20 6.96
CA GLY A 171 -5.12 -14.46 6.88
C GLY A 171 -5.99 -15.66 6.48
N GLU A 172 -7.30 -15.48 6.34
CA GLU A 172 -8.24 -16.55 5.97
C GLU A 172 -8.51 -16.51 4.46
N SER A 173 -8.35 -17.66 3.80
CA SER A 173 -8.54 -17.78 2.33
C SER A 173 -9.98 -18.06 1.93
N GLN A 174 -10.91 -18.17 2.87
CA GLN A 174 -12.31 -18.39 2.53
C GLN A 174 -12.99 -17.10 2.05
N PRO A 175 -13.68 -17.12 0.89
CA PRO A 175 -14.39 -15.95 0.41
C PRO A 175 -15.54 -15.57 1.34
N VAL A 176 -15.60 -14.30 1.72
CA VAL A 176 -16.65 -13.73 2.56
C VAL A 176 -17.73 -13.12 1.69
N GLU A 177 -18.99 -13.46 1.97
CA GLU A 177 -20.13 -12.85 1.30
C GLU A 177 -20.34 -11.41 1.78
N LYS A 178 -20.50 -10.50 0.82
CA LYS A 178 -20.69 -9.08 1.09
C LYS A 178 -22.12 -8.63 0.84
N SER A 179 -22.63 -7.81 1.75
CA SER A 179 -24.02 -7.31 1.75
C SER A 179 -24.06 -5.79 1.74
N ALA A 180 -25.12 -5.20 1.23
CA ALA A 180 -25.36 -3.77 1.31
C ALA A 180 -26.05 -3.33 2.63
N ALA A 181 -26.56 -4.28 3.43
CA ALA A 181 -27.28 -3.99 4.66
C ALA A 181 -26.39 -3.25 5.69
N PRO A 182 -26.91 -2.29 6.43
CA PRO A 182 -26.20 -1.68 7.54
C PRO A 182 -25.99 -2.69 8.66
N LEU A 183 -24.84 -2.66 9.33
CA LEU A 183 -24.57 -3.50 10.48
C LEU A 183 -25.15 -2.87 11.75
N PRO A 184 -25.63 -3.70 12.70
CA PRO A 184 -26.21 -3.21 13.94
C PRO A 184 -25.16 -2.45 14.78
N ASP A 185 -25.62 -1.45 15.51
CA ASP A 185 -24.78 -0.74 16.46
C ASP A 185 -24.69 -1.54 17.77
N THR A 186 -23.57 -2.24 17.94
CA THR A 186 -23.30 -3.03 19.15
C THR A 186 -22.58 -2.24 20.23
N GLY A 187 -22.36 -0.93 20.04
CA GLY A 187 -21.59 -0.10 20.97
C GLY A 187 -20.07 -0.30 20.91
N GLN A 188 -19.61 -1.37 20.26
CA GLN A 188 -18.19 -1.67 20.08
C GLN A 188 -17.75 -1.46 18.62
N GLU A 189 -16.49 -1.13 18.41
CA GLU A 189 -15.92 -1.11 17.06
C GLU A 189 -15.74 -2.54 16.55
N LEU A 190 -16.32 -2.81 15.39
CA LEU A 190 -16.16 -4.10 14.73
C LEU A 190 -14.80 -4.18 14.05
N PRO A 191 -14.10 -5.32 14.17
CA PRO A 191 -12.89 -5.54 13.39
C PRO A 191 -13.23 -5.55 11.89
N PRO A 192 -12.28 -5.17 11.02
CA PRO A 192 -12.51 -5.14 9.56
C PRO A 192 -13.08 -6.46 9.01
N SER A 193 -12.62 -7.60 9.52
CA SER A 193 -13.09 -8.94 9.13
C SER A 193 -14.57 -9.20 9.41
N ALA A 194 -15.16 -8.55 10.41
CA ALA A 194 -16.58 -8.67 10.75
C ALA A 194 -17.49 -7.73 9.93
N CYS A 195 -16.90 -6.81 9.16
CA CYS A 195 -17.64 -5.84 8.37
C CYS A 195 -18.09 -6.43 7.02
N SER A 196 -19.20 -7.15 6.99
CA SER A 196 -19.74 -7.75 5.75
C SER A 196 -20.17 -6.73 4.69
N ASN A 197 -20.30 -5.48 5.02
CA ASN A 197 -20.71 -4.42 4.11
C ASN A 197 -19.58 -3.45 3.71
N LEU A 198 -18.36 -3.75 4.12
CA LEU A 198 -17.15 -3.09 3.66
C LEU A 198 -16.32 -4.03 2.81
N VAL A 199 -15.59 -3.47 1.87
CA VAL A 199 -14.57 -4.16 1.09
C VAL A 199 -13.29 -3.33 1.13
N PHE A 200 -12.17 -4.01 1.26
CA PHE A 200 -10.89 -3.38 1.56
C PHE A 200 -9.93 -3.43 0.38
N MET A 201 -9.10 -2.41 0.28
CA MET A 201 -8.09 -2.30 -0.78
C MET A 201 -7.19 -3.53 -0.81
N GLY A 202 -7.01 -4.07 -2.02
CA GLY A 202 -6.10 -5.20 -2.26
C GLY A 202 -6.77 -6.58 -2.18
N ALA A 203 -7.99 -6.69 -1.65
CA ALA A 203 -8.78 -7.90 -1.70
C ALA A 203 -9.27 -8.21 -3.13
N ASN A 204 -9.63 -9.46 -3.40
CA ASN A 204 -10.05 -9.91 -4.72
C ASN A 204 -11.54 -10.29 -4.71
N VAL A 205 -12.27 -9.87 -5.74
CA VAL A 205 -13.65 -10.34 -5.97
C VAL A 205 -13.60 -11.71 -6.60
N VAL A 206 -14.10 -12.73 -5.89
CA VAL A 206 -14.06 -14.12 -6.36
C VAL A 206 -15.32 -14.50 -7.09
N TYR A 207 -16.47 -13.96 -6.66
CA TYR A 207 -17.77 -14.29 -7.23
C TYR A 207 -18.74 -13.11 -7.18
N GLY A 208 -19.69 -13.09 -8.12
CA GLY A 208 -20.76 -12.09 -8.14
C GLY A 208 -20.34 -10.74 -8.68
N ARG A 209 -21.18 -9.74 -8.39
CA ARG A 209 -20.96 -8.35 -8.79
C ARG A 209 -21.61 -7.40 -7.78
N GLY A 210 -21.14 -6.16 -7.74
CA GLY A 210 -21.71 -5.15 -6.86
C GLY A 210 -21.28 -3.75 -7.22
N ARG A 211 -21.90 -2.80 -6.53
CA ARG A 211 -21.50 -1.39 -6.55
C ARG A 211 -21.03 -0.99 -5.15
N ALA A 212 -19.96 -0.27 -5.07
CA ALA A 212 -19.43 0.22 -3.81
C ALA A 212 -18.96 1.66 -3.92
N VAL A 213 -19.10 2.46 -2.86
CA VAL A 213 -18.59 3.82 -2.82
C VAL A 213 -17.26 3.88 -2.08
N VAL A 214 -16.28 4.54 -2.63
CA VAL A 214 -14.97 4.77 -2.01
C VAL A 214 -15.15 5.63 -0.76
N ILE A 215 -14.75 5.11 0.40
CA ILE A 215 -14.81 5.81 1.69
C ILE A 215 -13.43 6.30 2.14
N ALA A 216 -12.38 5.54 1.82
CA ALA A 216 -11.00 5.91 2.12
C ALA A 216 -10.06 5.35 1.03
N LEU A 217 -8.91 5.98 0.86
CA LEU A 217 -7.93 5.57 -0.16
C LEU A 217 -6.97 4.49 0.36
N SER A 218 -6.87 4.30 1.69
CA SER A 218 -6.07 3.24 2.32
C SER A 218 -6.45 3.07 3.79
N LEU A 219 -6.41 1.84 4.30
CA LEU A 219 -6.59 1.50 5.73
C LEU A 219 -5.64 2.24 6.68
N ILE A 220 -4.53 2.79 6.17
CA ILE A 220 -3.53 3.50 6.98
C ILE A 220 -4.13 4.75 7.66
N HIS A 221 -5.18 5.35 7.09
CA HIS A 221 -5.86 6.49 7.73
C HIS A 221 -6.87 6.11 8.82
N MET A 222 -7.21 4.83 8.98
CA MET A 222 -8.11 4.37 10.05
C MET A 222 -7.38 4.13 11.38
N SER A 223 -6.06 4.07 11.38
CA SER A 223 -5.23 3.79 12.57
C SER A 223 -4.49 5.00 13.16
N GLU A 224 -4.67 6.21 12.62
CA GLU A 224 -4.26 7.41 13.35
C GLU A 224 -5.30 7.72 14.43
N PRO A 225 -5.00 7.44 15.73
CA PRO A 225 -5.78 8.03 16.80
C PRO A 225 -5.59 9.53 16.65
N THR A 226 -6.71 10.22 16.54
CA THR A 226 -6.83 11.67 16.62
C THR A 226 -5.90 12.21 17.71
N ARG A 227 -4.69 12.60 17.38
CA ARG A 227 -3.94 13.56 18.18
C ARG A 227 -4.58 14.92 17.93
N LEU A 228 -5.72 15.11 18.56
CA LEU A 228 -6.28 16.43 18.79
C LEU A 228 -5.92 16.80 20.23
N LEU A 229 -5.08 17.83 20.31
CA LEU A 229 -5.08 18.86 21.33
C LEU A 229 -4.58 18.48 22.73
N SER A 230 -3.38 18.86 22.98
CA SER A 230 -3.07 19.73 24.12
C SER A 230 -2.05 20.76 23.69
#